data_d30202b971c16b51de8a6d8a58f404a4
#
_entry.id   d30202b971c16b51de8a6d8a58f404a4
#
_cell.length_a   1.000
_cell.length_b   1.000
_cell.length_c   1.000
_cell.angle_alpha   90.00
_cell.angle_beta   90.00
_cell.angle_gamma   90.00
#
_symmetry.space_group_name_H-M   'P 1'
#
loop_
_entity.id
_entity.type
_entity.pdbx_description
1 polymer ?
#
loop_
_entity_poly.entity_id
_entity_poly.type
_entity_poly.pdbx_seq_one_letter_code
_entity_poly.pdbx_strand_id
1 'polypeptide(L)'
;KGIEGIYNTIDPLLEFNPQFINITTHCEQYDASGKRTRKRPGTVAVAAAIMHKYNIPVVPHILCGGFTREETEYVLMDLNFLGIDNLLVLRGDGRNKDIYQPEVGGNRHAADLLRQVQDMNRGKYLDDETENSSVATNFNCGVAGYPEKHYSAASLDEDIQHLKEKIDAGGQYIVTQMFFDNQKYFEFVDKCRKAGITVPIVPGIKPIGFMSQVDVLPKIFSLQLPQALEQALRKCKTNEEAAAVGTEWAIMQAKELMAHNVPSLHWFTYSDPAQVIQIAKSVY
;
A
#
# COMPACT_ATOMS: atom_id res chain seq x y z
N LYS A 1 7.11 -12.20 -17.63
CA LYS A 1 6.20 -13.20 -17.03
C LYS A 1 4.79 -12.77 -17.40
N GLY A 2 3.96 -13.71 -17.88
CA GLY A 2 2.56 -13.45 -18.23
C GLY A 2 1.65 -13.40 -17.00
N ILE A 3 0.34 -13.29 -17.24
CA ILE A 3 -0.70 -13.23 -16.21
C ILE A 3 -0.71 -14.44 -15.28
N GLU A 4 -0.27 -15.62 -15.77
CA GLU A 4 -0.15 -16.86 -15.00
C GLU A 4 0.70 -16.69 -13.73
N GLY A 5 1.75 -15.83 -13.77
CA GLY A 5 2.55 -15.57 -12.58
C GLY A 5 1.79 -14.86 -11.48
N ILE A 6 0.77 -14.07 -11.82
CA ILE A 6 -0.14 -13.42 -10.86
C ILE A 6 -1.12 -14.45 -10.32
N TYR A 7 -1.71 -15.24 -11.19
CA TYR A 7 -2.68 -16.27 -10.79
C TYR A 7 -2.05 -17.32 -9.88
N ASN A 8 -0.86 -17.80 -10.17
CA ASN A 8 -0.12 -18.74 -9.31
C ASN A 8 0.18 -18.17 -7.91
N THR A 9 0.24 -16.85 -7.77
CA THR A 9 0.38 -16.22 -6.45
C THR A 9 -0.96 -16.13 -5.72
N ILE A 10 -2.07 -15.86 -6.42
CA ILE A 10 -3.40 -15.63 -5.83
C ILE A 10 -4.13 -16.94 -5.57
N ASP A 11 -4.12 -17.89 -6.51
CA ASP A 11 -4.90 -19.13 -6.45
C ASP A 11 -4.77 -19.85 -5.08
N PRO A 12 -3.55 -20.07 -4.53
CA PRO A 12 -3.42 -20.74 -3.23
C PRO A 12 -3.84 -19.90 -2.02
N LEU A 13 -4.07 -18.59 -2.18
CA LEU A 13 -4.54 -17.72 -1.10
C LEU A 13 -6.08 -17.67 -1.01
N LEU A 14 -6.79 -18.18 -2.01
CA LEU A 14 -8.26 -18.15 -2.05
C LEU A 14 -8.89 -18.99 -0.94
N GLU A 15 -8.21 -20.03 -0.44
CA GLU A 15 -8.70 -20.84 0.69
C GLU A 15 -8.94 -20.03 1.97
N PHE A 16 -8.28 -18.87 2.11
CA PHE A 16 -8.43 -17.96 3.26
C PHE A 16 -9.48 -16.86 3.02
N ASN A 17 -10.21 -16.92 1.91
CA ASN A 17 -11.27 -15.99 1.57
C ASN A 17 -10.86 -14.50 1.70
N PRO A 18 -9.85 -14.03 0.95
CA PRO A 18 -9.39 -12.66 1.03
C PRO A 18 -10.51 -11.69 0.67
N GLN A 19 -10.72 -10.67 1.50
CA GLN A 19 -11.78 -9.69 1.31
C GLN A 19 -11.48 -8.71 0.18
N PHE A 20 -10.20 -8.45 -0.10
CA PHE A 20 -9.73 -7.60 -1.19
C PHE A 20 -8.27 -7.92 -1.56
N ILE A 21 -7.86 -7.49 -2.73
CA ILE A 21 -6.49 -7.66 -3.23
C ILE A 21 -5.94 -6.29 -3.62
N ASN A 22 -4.87 -5.84 -2.94
CA ASN A 22 -4.14 -4.63 -3.32
C ASN A 22 -3.22 -4.90 -4.50
N ILE A 23 -3.19 -3.96 -5.45
CA ILE A 23 -2.38 -4.04 -6.66
C ILE A 23 -1.38 -2.90 -6.66
N THR A 24 -0.11 -3.25 -6.43
CA THR A 24 0.97 -2.26 -6.40
C THR A 24 1.20 -1.66 -7.79
N THR A 25 1.20 -0.34 -7.86
CA THR A 25 1.67 0.41 -9.03
C THR A 25 3.15 0.68 -8.89
N HIS A 26 3.89 0.40 -9.94
CA HIS A 26 5.31 0.73 -10.02
C HIS A 26 5.50 2.04 -10.78
N CYS A 27 6.37 2.90 -10.26
CA CYS A 27 6.79 4.09 -10.99
C CYS A 27 7.38 3.71 -12.35
N GLU A 28 7.19 4.58 -13.32
CA GLU A 28 7.71 4.43 -14.67
C GLU A 28 9.24 4.37 -14.64
N GLN A 29 9.81 3.56 -15.51
CA GLN A 29 11.25 3.46 -15.70
C GLN A 29 11.69 4.37 -16.85
N TYR A 30 12.90 4.86 -16.76
CA TYR A 30 13.51 5.67 -17.81
C TYR A 30 14.76 4.97 -18.33
N ASP A 31 15.01 5.03 -19.62
CA ASP A 31 16.24 4.53 -20.22
C ASP A 31 17.41 5.52 -20.02
N ALA A 32 18.58 5.15 -20.50
CA ALA A 32 19.77 5.97 -20.38
C ALA A 32 19.65 7.35 -21.12
N SER A 33 18.72 7.50 -22.05
CA SER A 33 18.45 8.75 -22.76
C SER A 33 17.42 9.63 -22.03
N GLY A 34 16.88 9.16 -20.89
CA GLY A 34 15.81 9.84 -20.16
C GLY A 34 14.42 9.61 -20.75
N LYS A 35 14.27 8.70 -21.71
CA LYS A 35 12.98 8.36 -22.31
C LYS A 35 12.24 7.40 -21.39
N ARG A 36 10.96 7.71 -21.15
CA ARG A 36 10.03 6.87 -20.39
C ARG A 36 9.86 5.50 -21.04
N THR A 37 10.05 4.44 -20.28
CA THR A 37 9.90 3.06 -20.75
C THR A 37 8.94 2.29 -19.84
N ARG A 38 8.05 1.52 -20.46
CA ARG A 38 7.11 0.66 -19.75
C ARG A 38 7.38 -0.80 -20.12
N LYS A 39 7.81 -1.57 -19.14
CA LYS A 39 8.13 -3.00 -19.32
C LYS A 39 7.16 -3.94 -18.58
N ARG A 40 6.08 -3.39 -18.00
CA ARG A 40 5.09 -4.13 -17.23
C ARG A 40 3.67 -3.71 -17.63
N PRO A 41 2.66 -4.58 -17.49
CA PRO A 41 1.27 -4.17 -17.62
C PRO A 41 0.94 -3.04 -16.64
N GLY A 42 0.02 -2.16 -17.02
CA GLY A 42 -0.48 -1.12 -16.12
C GLY A 42 -1.37 -1.71 -15.03
N THR A 43 -1.49 -0.97 -13.94
CA THR A 43 -2.30 -1.34 -12.78
C THR A 43 -3.75 -1.61 -13.16
N VAL A 44 -4.34 -0.82 -14.06
CA VAL A 44 -5.71 -1.00 -14.57
C VAL A 44 -5.87 -2.38 -15.21
N ALA A 45 -4.95 -2.77 -16.12
CA ALA A 45 -5.03 -4.07 -16.80
C ALA A 45 -4.90 -5.25 -15.83
N VAL A 46 -4.03 -5.13 -14.82
CA VAL A 46 -3.86 -6.16 -13.78
C VAL A 46 -5.11 -6.23 -12.89
N ALA A 47 -5.65 -5.07 -12.50
CA ALA A 47 -6.87 -4.97 -11.70
C ALA A 47 -8.07 -5.62 -12.39
N ALA A 48 -8.29 -5.26 -13.66
CA ALA A 48 -9.36 -5.84 -14.49
C ALA A 48 -9.24 -7.37 -14.60
N ALA A 49 -8.02 -7.87 -14.84
CA ALA A 49 -7.77 -9.31 -14.99
C ALA A 49 -8.05 -10.08 -13.68
N ILE A 50 -7.61 -9.56 -12.53
CA ILE A 50 -7.85 -10.17 -11.21
C ILE A 50 -9.34 -10.15 -10.89
N MET A 51 -9.98 -8.99 -11.00
CA MET A 51 -11.40 -8.85 -10.70
C MET A 51 -12.26 -9.77 -11.59
N HIS A 52 -11.96 -9.83 -12.89
CA HIS A 52 -12.69 -10.70 -13.83
C HIS A 52 -12.55 -12.19 -13.48
N LYS A 53 -11.34 -12.64 -13.12
CA LYS A 53 -11.10 -14.07 -12.80
C LYS A 53 -11.68 -14.48 -11.46
N TYR A 54 -11.51 -13.65 -10.41
CA TYR A 54 -11.77 -14.08 -9.04
C TYR A 54 -13.04 -13.52 -8.43
N ASN A 55 -13.61 -12.49 -9.04
CA ASN A 55 -14.75 -11.75 -8.48
C ASN A 55 -14.49 -11.25 -7.04
N ILE A 56 -13.24 -10.89 -6.75
CA ILE A 56 -12.81 -10.32 -5.47
C ILE A 56 -12.55 -8.83 -5.68
N PRO A 57 -12.97 -7.95 -4.75
CA PRO A 57 -12.65 -6.53 -4.81
C PRO A 57 -11.15 -6.30 -4.94
N VAL A 58 -10.76 -5.42 -5.86
CA VAL A 58 -9.36 -5.03 -6.05
C VAL A 58 -9.16 -3.59 -5.59
N VAL A 59 -7.96 -3.31 -5.08
CA VAL A 59 -7.55 -2.00 -4.60
C VAL A 59 -6.27 -1.60 -5.33
N PRO A 60 -6.37 -1.00 -6.53
CA PRO A 60 -5.21 -0.49 -7.23
C PRO A 60 -4.58 0.69 -6.47
N HIS A 61 -3.25 0.70 -6.43
CA HIS A 61 -2.50 1.85 -5.93
C HIS A 61 -2.47 2.95 -6.99
N ILE A 62 -2.82 4.16 -6.61
CA ILE A 62 -2.72 5.35 -7.46
C ILE A 62 -1.61 6.23 -6.91
N LEU A 63 -0.65 6.58 -7.76
CA LEU A 63 0.56 7.32 -7.37
C LEU A 63 0.54 8.74 -7.93
N CYS A 64 1.05 9.70 -7.14
CA CYS A 64 1.41 11.03 -7.68
C CYS A 64 2.63 10.93 -8.61
N GLY A 65 3.62 10.14 -8.20
CA GLY A 65 4.90 10.02 -8.91
C GLY A 65 4.77 9.36 -10.28
N GLY A 66 5.33 10.01 -11.31
CA GLY A 66 5.36 9.50 -12.67
C GLY A 66 4.10 9.78 -13.50
N PHE A 67 3.14 10.57 -12.97
CA PHE A 67 1.88 10.89 -13.64
C PHE A 67 1.54 12.37 -13.56
N THR A 68 1.04 12.94 -14.67
CA THR A 68 0.36 14.24 -14.67
C THR A 68 -1.04 14.09 -14.07
N ARG A 69 -1.71 15.21 -13.81
CA ARG A 69 -3.11 15.18 -13.33
C ARG A 69 -4.05 14.63 -14.41
N GLU A 70 -3.82 14.93 -15.67
CA GLU A 70 -4.58 14.43 -16.81
C GLU A 70 -4.41 12.90 -16.95
N GLU A 71 -3.17 12.40 -16.90
CA GLU A 71 -2.91 10.95 -16.94
C GLU A 71 -3.57 10.22 -15.74
N THR A 72 -3.58 10.86 -14.58
CA THR A 72 -4.27 10.35 -13.38
C THR A 72 -5.78 10.29 -13.60
N GLU A 73 -6.38 11.33 -14.18
CA GLU A 73 -7.80 11.39 -14.50
C GLU A 73 -8.18 10.27 -15.46
N TYR A 74 -7.40 10.04 -16.54
CA TYR A 74 -7.65 8.93 -17.47
C TYR A 74 -7.62 7.56 -16.79
N VAL A 75 -6.64 7.33 -15.91
CA VAL A 75 -6.58 6.08 -15.12
C VAL A 75 -7.82 5.92 -14.22
N LEU A 76 -8.27 7.00 -13.59
CA LEU A 76 -9.46 6.98 -12.74
C LEU A 76 -10.74 6.75 -13.55
N MET A 77 -10.85 7.32 -14.74
CA MET A 77 -11.97 7.06 -15.66
C MET A 77 -12.01 5.59 -16.07
N ASP A 78 -10.87 4.99 -16.43
CA ASP A 78 -10.77 3.57 -16.79
C ASP A 78 -11.19 2.67 -15.62
N LEU A 79 -10.75 2.97 -14.40
CA LEU A 79 -11.12 2.22 -13.20
C LEU A 79 -12.61 2.33 -12.88
N ASN A 80 -13.18 3.54 -12.97
CA ASN A 80 -14.61 3.76 -12.78
C ASN A 80 -15.44 3.01 -13.83
N PHE A 81 -15.02 3.02 -15.09
CA PHE A 81 -15.67 2.25 -16.17
C PHE A 81 -15.68 0.75 -15.89
N LEU A 82 -14.64 0.22 -15.27
CA LEU A 82 -14.52 -1.19 -14.87
C LEU A 82 -15.27 -1.53 -13.57
N GLY A 83 -15.89 -0.55 -12.89
CA GLY A 83 -16.54 -0.75 -11.60
C GLY A 83 -15.55 -0.99 -10.45
N ILE A 84 -14.34 -0.46 -10.54
CA ILE A 84 -13.32 -0.54 -9.49
C ILE A 84 -13.37 0.74 -8.67
N ASP A 85 -14.00 0.65 -7.49
CA ASP A 85 -14.30 1.83 -6.67
C ASP A 85 -13.31 2.03 -5.50
N ASN A 86 -12.49 1.02 -5.15
CA ASN A 86 -11.57 1.11 -4.02
C ASN A 86 -10.16 1.41 -4.49
N LEU A 87 -9.53 2.42 -3.91
CA LEU A 87 -8.19 2.88 -4.27
C LEU A 87 -7.28 2.95 -3.04
N LEU A 88 -5.98 2.76 -3.22
CA LEU A 88 -4.97 3.18 -2.24
C LEU A 88 -4.14 4.33 -2.85
N VAL A 89 -4.33 5.53 -2.29
CA VAL A 89 -3.74 6.77 -2.81
C VAL A 89 -2.41 7.03 -2.11
N LEU A 90 -1.35 7.12 -2.90
CA LEU A 90 0.03 7.23 -2.43
C LEU A 90 0.77 8.36 -3.14
N ARG A 91 1.76 8.96 -2.48
CA ARG A 91 2.68 9.88 -3.15
C ARG A 91 3.59 9.13 -4.14
N GLY A 92 4.03 7.96 -3.77
CA GLY A 92 5.10 7.22 -4.42
C GLY A 92 6.49 7.66 -3.93
N ASP A 93 7.51 6.89 -4.29
CA ASP A 93 8.91 7.15 -3.97
C ASP A 93 9.57 8.03 -5.02
N GLY A 94 10.67 8.70 -4.64
CA GLY A 94 11.50 9.44 -5.56
C GLY A 94 12.17 8.51 -6.60
N ARG A 95 12.55 9.07 -7.75
CA ARG A 95 13.34 8.35 -8.77
C ARG A 95 14.68 7.95 -8.14
N ASN A 96 15.09 6.70 -8.34
CA ASN A 96 16.35 6.16 -7.84
C ASN A 96 16.59 6.34 -6.32
N LYS A 97 15.51 6.43 -5.51
CA LYS A 97 15.55 6.73 -4.07
C LYS A 97 16.03 8.14 -3.71
N ASP A 98 16.04 9.04 -4.68
CA ASP A 98 16.31 10.46 -4.47
C ASP A 98 15.11 11.18 -3.84
N ILE A 99 15.28 12.46 -3.55
CA ILE A 99 14.18 13.33 -3.08
C ILE A 99 13.05 13.26 -4.11
N TYR A 100 11.85 12.93 -3.64
CA TYR A 100 10.66 12.89 -4.49
C TYR A 100 10.46 14.24 -5.20
N GLN A 101 10.27 14.18 -6.52
CA GLN A 101 9.89 15.31 -7.34
C GLN A 101 8.64 14.94 -8.15
N PRO A 102 7.58 15.74 -8.08
CA PRO A 102 6.39 15.51 -8.90
C PRO A 102 6.69 15.72 -10.38
N GLU A 103 5.92 15.07 -11.25
CA GLU A 103 5.90 15.43 -12.66
C GLU A 103 5.40 16.87 -12.85
N VAL A 104 5.84 17.53 -13.93
CA VAL A 104 5.31 18.85 -14.32
C VAL A 104 3.80 18.69 -14.60
N GLY A 105 2.97 19.46 -13.92
CA GLY A 105 1.51 19.29 -13.98
C GLY A 105 0.95 18.13 -13.17
N GLY A 106 1.79 17.39 -12.42
CA GLY A 106 1.36 16.29 -11.54
C GLY A 106 0.96 16.73 -10.13
N ASN A 107 0.35 15.82 -9.39
CA ASN A 107 0.05 16.01 -7.96
C ASN A 107 1.33 15.94 -7.13
N ARG A 108 1.51 16.87 -6.19
CA ARG A 108 2.72 16.93 -5.34
C ARG A 108 2.68 15.95 -4.17
N HIS A 109 1.50 15.86 -3.54
CA HIS A 109 1.28 15.06 -2.34
C HIS A 109 0.03 14.19 -2.49
N ALA A 110 -0.04 13.11 -1.73
CA ALA A 110 -1.21 12.24 -1.72
C ALA A 110 -2.51 13.01 -1.38
N ALA A 111 -2.43 14.06 -0.56
CA ALA A 111 -3.58 14.92 -0.27
C ALA A 111 -4.08 15.68 -1.50
N ASP A 112 -3.18 16.10 -2.43
CA ASP A 112 -3.59 16.76 -3.67
C ASP A 112 -4.29 15.78 -4.61
N LEU A 113 -3.74 14.56 -4.72
CA LEU A 113 -4.34 13.48 -5.50
C LEU A 113 -5.71 13.09 -4.92
N LEU A 114 -5.85 13.01 -3.59
CA LEU A 114 -7.14 12.76 -2.96
C LEU A 114 -8.17 13.84 -3.31
N ARG A 115 -7.80 15.12 -3.28
CA ARG A 115 -8.69 16.21 -3.69
C ARG A 115 -9.15 16.06 -5.14
N GLN A 116 -8.24 15.67 -6.05
CA GLN A 116 -8.60 15.38 -7.45
C GLN A 116 -9.61 14.23 -7.53
N VAL A 117 -9.41 13.13 -6.81
CA VAL A 117 -10.37 12.01 -6.76
C VAL A 117 -11.71 12.46 -6.19
N GLN A 118 -11.71 13.27 -5.11
CA GLN A 118 -12.94 13.79 -4.53
C GLN A 118 -13.67 14.79 -5.44
N ASP A 119 -12.94 15.54 -6.27
CA ASP A 119 -13.55 16.38 -7.31
C ASP A 119 -14.29 15.51 -8.34
N MET A 120 -13.67 14.42 -8.82
CA MET A 120 -14.32 13.46 -9.72
C MET A 120 -15.53 12.76 -9.06
N ASN A 121 -15.46 12.45 -7.76
CA ASN A 121 -16.61 11.92 -7.00
C ASN A 121 -17.79 12.91 -6.94
N ARG A 122 -17.54 14.20 -7.14
CA ARG A 122 -18.57 15.25 -7.26
C ARG A 122 -18.94 15.56 -8.71
N GLY A 123 -18.40 14.81 -9.69
CA GLY A 123 -18.62 15.05 -11.11
C GLY A 123 -17.81 16.22 -11.67
N LYS A 124 -16.77 16.67 -10.95
CA LYS A 124 -15.90 17.75 -11.37
C LYS A 124 -14.58 17.18 -11.93
N TYR A 125 -14.32 17.45 -13.20
CA TYR A 125 -13.14 16.99 -13.93
C TYR A 125 -12.19 18.17 -14.21
N LEU A 126 -10.99 17.89 -14.73
CA LEU A 126 -9.98 18.92 -14.97
C LEU A 126 -10.36 19.91 -16.05
N ASP A 127 -11.16 19.47 -17.03
CA ASP A 127 -11.70 20.30 -18.09
C ASP A 127 -13.13 20.75 -17.74
N ASP A 128 -13.23 21.87 -17.02
CA ASP A 128 -14.49 22.41 -16.48
C ASP A 128 -15.42 23.04 -17.53
N GLU A 129 -15.02 23.12 -18.83
CA GLU A 129 -15.88 23.70 -19.86
C GLU A 129 -17.13 22.84 -20.16
N THR A 130 -17.18 21.62 -19.62
CA THR A 130 -18.27 20.65 -19.85
C THR A 130 -19.06 20.29 -18.59
N GLU A 131 -19.27 21.22 -17.68
CA GLU A 131 -19.94 21.01 -16.35
C GLU A 131 -21.24 20.16 -16.34
N ASN A 132 -21.85 19.89 -17.48
CA ASN A 132 -23.14 19.20 -17.57
C ASN A 132 -23.08 17.77 -18.17
N SER A 133 -21.90 17.24 -18.48
CA SER A 133 -21.76 15.91 -19.10
C SER A 133 -20.96 14.89 -18.28
N SER A 134 -20.33 15.33 -17.20
CA SER A 134 -19.45 14.48 -16.41
C SER A 134 -20.23 13.66 -15.39
N VAL A 135 -20.04 12.34 -15.41
CA VAL A 135 -20.66 11.41 -14.46
C VAL A 135 -19.83 11.39 -13.18
N ALA A 136 -20.45 11.63 -12.02
CA ALA A 136 -19.81 11.49 -10.73
C ALA A 136 -19.28 10.07 -10.53
N THR A 137 -18.04 9.94 -10.05
CA THR A 137 -17.47 8.66 -9.62
C THR A 137 -17.83 8.35 -8.18
N ASN A 138 -17.49 7.15 -7.68
CA ASN A 138 -17.77 6.76 -6.30
C ASN A 138 -16.53 6.09 -5.66
N PHE A 139 -15.37 6.72 -5.77
CA PHE A 139 -14.15 6.15 -5.23
C PHE A 139 -14.07 6.23 -3.71
N ASN A 140 -13.75 5.10 -3.10
CA ASN A 140 -13.39 4.94 -1.71
C ASN A 140 -11.86 4.88 -1.58
N CYS A 141 -11.26 5.87 -0.91
CA CYS A 141 -9.82 6.09 -0.91
C CYS A 141 -9.17 5.68 0.42
N GLY A 142 -8.27 4.69 0.36
CA GLY A 142 -7.31 4.42 1.42
C GLY A 142 -6.04 5.24 1.27
N VAL A 143 -5.31 5.41 2.37
CA VAL A 143 -4.02 6.10 2.42
C VAL A 143 -3.00 5.31 3.23
N ALA A 144 -1.70 5.55 3.00
CA ALA A 144 -0.66 4.96 3.83
C ALA A 144 -0.48 5.73 5.15
N GLY A 145 -0.32 4.96 6.25
CA GLY A 145 0.15 5.42 7.54
C GLY A 145 1.48 4.76 7.92
N TYR A 146 2.24 5.35 8.83
CA TYR A 146 3.59 4.87 9.20
C TYR A 146 3.72 4.79 10.71
N PRO A 147 3.63 3.58 11.32
CA PRO A 147 3.73 3.42 12.76
C PRO A 147 5.03 3.96 13.38
N GLU A 148 6.12 3.94 12.61
CA GLU A 148 7.43 4.43 13.03
C GLU A 148 7.88 5.73 12.33
N LYS A 149 6.97 6.42 11.67
CA LYS A 149 7.08 7.61 10.81
C LYS A 149 7.58 7.33 9.38
N HIS A 150 7.15 8.18 8.46
CA HIS A 150 7.70 8.22 7.10
C HIS A 150 9.14 8.78 7.12
N TYR A 151 10.01 8.27 6.24
CA TYR A 151 11.43 8.66 6.20
C TYR A 151 11.66 10.17 6.00
N SER A 152 10.76 10.87 5.30
CA SER A 152 10.87 12.31 5.05
C SER A 152 10.28 13.19 6.14
N ALA A 153 9.56 12.64 7.12
CA ALA A 153 9.02 13.40 8.24
C ALA A 153 10.08 13.57 9.33
N ALA A 154 10.14 14.73 9.96
CA ALA A 154 11.08 14.99 11.04
C ALA A 154 10.71 14.22 12.33
N SER A 155 9.41 14.05 12.59
CA SER A 155 8.89 13.32 13.74
C SER A 155 7.64 12.51 13.39
N LEU A 156 7.24 11.59 14.30
CA LEU A 156 5.98 10.87 14.17
C LEU A 156 4.77 11.82 14.28
N ASP A 157 4.86 12.84 15.10
CA ASP A 157 3.77 13.80 15.28
C ASP A 157 3.56 14.65 14.01
N GLU A 158 4.63 15.04 13.33
CA GLU A 158 4.55 15.68 12.01
C GLU A 158 3.93 14.73 10.95
N ASP A 159 4.35 13.45 10.94
CA ASP A 159 3.80 12.48 10.00
C ASP A 159 2.30 12.21 10.24
N ILE A 160 1.87 12.20 11.50
CA ILE A 160 0.44 12.11 11.86
C ILE A 160 -0.32 13.36 11.40
N GLN A 161 0.28 14.55 11.46
CA GLN A 161 -0.32 15.77 10.92
C GLN A 161 -0.52 15.64 9.40
N HIS A 162 0.49 15.17 8.67
CA HIS A 162 0.35 14.89 7.23
C HIS A 162 -0.70 13.80 6.96
N LEU A 163 -0.81 12.79 7.84
CA LEU A 163 -1.85 11.78 7.74
C LEU A 163 -3.24 12.39 7.93
N LYS A 164 -3.40 13.30 8.90
CA LYS A 164 -4.65 14.03 9.14
C LYS A 164 -5.05 14.84 7.91
N GLU A 165 -4.11 15.52 7.25
CA GLU A 165 -4.35 16.25 6.00
C GLU A 165 -4.87 15.33 4.88
N LYS A 166 -4.35 14.09 4.78
CA LYS A 166 -4.85 13.09 3.83
C LYS A 166 -6.27 12.65 4.15
N ILE A 167 -6.58 12.45 5.44
CA ILE A 167 -7.94 12.08 5.86
C ILE A 167 -8.92 13.23 5.59
N ASP A 168 -8.55 14.47 5.91
CA ASP A 168 -9.37 15.64 5.65
C ASP A 168 -9.57 15.91 4.14
N ALA A 169 -8.61 15.49 3.32
CA ALA A 169 -8.72 15.54 1.86
C ALA A 169 -9.57 14.41 1.24
N GLY A 170 -10.14 13.50 2.06
CA GLY A 170 -11.04 12.44 1.60
C GLY A 170 -10.54 11.01 1.79
N GLY A 171 -9.49 10.80 2.59
CA GLY A 171 -9.05 9.45 2.98
C GLY A 171 -10.06 8.79 3.93
N GLN A 172 -10.49 7.58 3.63
CA GLN A 172 -11.56 6.88 4.35
C GLN A 172 -11.07 5.68 5.17
N TYR A 173 -9.87 5.19 4.91
CA TYR A 173 -9.18 4.18 5.70
C TYR A 173 -7.67 4.33 5.56
N ILE A 174 -6.94 3.71 6.47
CA ILE A 174 -5.47 3.72 6.50
C ILE A 174 -4.97 2.30 6.42
N VAL A 175 -4.00 2.03 5.54
CA VAL A 175 -3.19 0.81 5.56
C VAL A 175 -1.80 1.21 6.03
N THR A 176 -1.27 0.56 7.07
CA THR A 176 0.04 0.95 7.57
C THR A 176 1.18 0.37 6.74
N GLN A 177 2.32 1.06 6.74
CA GLN A 177 3.60 0.44 6.39
C GLN A 177 3.85 -0.73 7.34
N MET A 178 4.67 -1.70 6.91
CA MET A 178 5.10 -2.79 7.77
C MET A 178 5.80 -2.29 9.03
N PHE A 179 5.63 -3.00 10.11
CA PHE A 179 6.30 -2.84 11.40
C PHE A 179 6.52 -4.23 12.02
N PHE A 180 7.39 -4.34 13.01
CA PHE A 180 7.74 -5.62 13.64
C PHE A 180 7.48 -5.62 15.15
N ASP A 181 7.10 -4.48 15.72
CA ASP A 181 6.72 -4.30 17.11
C ASP A 181 5.27 -3.80 17.16
N ASN A 182 4.34 -4.61 17.69
CA ASN A 182 2.93 -4.25 17.76
C ASN A 182 2.69 -3.05 18.67
N GLN A 183 3.54 -2.81 19.66
CA GLN A 183 3.44 -1.63 20.53
C GLN A 183 3.56 -0.34 19.71
N LYS A 184 4.42 -0.29 18.68
CA LYS A 184 4.51 0.84 17.75
C LYS A 184 3.21 1.12 17.01
N TYR A 185 2.52 0.06 16.60
CA TYR A 185 1.22 0.19 15.96
C TYR A 185 0.16 0.72 16.95
N PHE A 186 0.11 0.19 18.17
CA PHE A 186 -0.86 0.64 19.17
C PHE A 186 -0.63 2.11 19.57
N GLU A 187 0.62 2.52 19.79
CA GLU A 187 0.99 3.91 20.06
C GLU A 187 0.62 4.84 18.88
N PHE A 188 0.85 4.39 17.66
CA PHE A 188 0.47 5.11 16.45
C PHE A 188 -1.05 5.30 16.38
N VAL A 189 -1.84 4.24 16.61
CA VAL A 189 -3.30 4.32 16.64
C VAL A 189 -3.77 5.31 17.70
N ASP A 190 -3.23 5.25 18.91
CA ASP A 190 -3.58 6.17 19.99
C ASP A 190 -3.29 7.63 19.63
N LYS A 191 -2.11 7.91 19.03
CA LYS A 191 -1.76 9.23 18.54
C LYS A 191 -2.69 9.70 17.42
N CYS A 192 -3.04 8.84 16.47
CA CYS A 192 -4.01 9.12 15.43
C CYS A 192 -5.38 9.51 16.02
N ARG A 193 -5.86 8.76 17.00
CA ARG A 193 -7.15 9.06 17.66
C ARG A 193 -7.11 10.40 18.40
N LYS A 194 -6.01 10.72 19.08
CA LYS A 194 -5.80 12.03 19.73
C LYS A 194 -5.74 13.19 18.72
N ALA A 195 -5.25 12.95 17.50
CA ALA A 195 -5.26 13.90 16.38
C ALA A 195 -6.61 14.01 15.67
N GLY A 196 -7.65 13.31 16.13
CA GLY A 196 -8.99 13.32 15.53
C GLY A 196 -9.14 12.46 14.26
N ILE A 197 -8.23 11.54 14.02
CA ILE A 197 -8.34 10.54 12.94
C ILE A 197 -9.19 9.37 13.46
N THR A 198 -10.39 9.21 12.94
CA THR A 198 -11.37 8.19 13.40
C THR A 198 -11.55 7.03 12.44
N VAL A 199 -11.06 7.13 11.22
CA VAL A 199 -11.18 6.09 10.20
C VAL A 199 -10.48 4.78 10.60
N PRO A 200 -10.84 3.63 10.00
CA PRO A 200 -10.17 2.36 10.25
C PRO A 200 -8.66 2.44 9.92
N ILE A 201 -7.84 1.83 10.77
CA ILE A 201 -6.38 1.71 10.58
C ILE A 201 -6.06 0.22 10.49
N VAL A 202 -5.75 -0.23 9.29
CA VAL A 202 -5.43 -1.63 8.98
C VAL A 202 -3.94 -1.86 9.11
N PRO A 203 -3.47 -2.72 10.04
CA PRO A 203 -2.05 -3.03 10.18
C PRO A 203 -1.52 -3.81 8.98
N GLY A 204 -0.41 -3.36 8.43
CA GLY A 204 0.33 -4.03 7.37
C GLY A 204 1.40 -4.95 7.94
N ILE A 205 1.34 -6.24 7.67
CA ILE A 205 2.27 -7.25 8.15
C ILE A 205 3.09 -7.80 6.97
N LYS A 206 4.39 -7.81 7.14
CA LYS A 206 5.33 -8.40 6.20
C LYS A 206 6.19 -9.46 6.89
N PRO A 207 6.04 -10.75 6.54
CA PRO A 207 6.95 -11.77 7.04
C PRO A 207 8.37 -11.56 6.50
N ILE A 208 9.38 -11.79 7.35
CA ILE A 208 10.79 -11.83 6.92
C ILE A 208 11.06 -13.19 6.30
N GLY A 209 11.58 -13.20 5.06
CA GLY A 209 11.90 -14.42 4.31
C GLY A 209 13.36 -14.57 3.95
N PHE A 210 14.20 -13.54 4.17
CA PHE A 210 15.61 -13.54 3.78
C PHE A 210 16.47 -12.92 4.85
N MET A 211 17.66 -13.49 5.09
CA MET A 211 18.66 -12.98 6.04
C MET A 211 19.02 -11.50 5.79
N SER A 212 19.16 -11.13 4.52
CA SER A 212 19.51 -9.75 4.15
C SER A 212 18.47 -8.70 4.58
N GLN A 213 17.25 -9.11 4.87
CA GLN A 213 16.17 -8.19 5.26
C GLN A 213 16.40 -7.57 6.65
N VAL A 214 17.20 -8.20 7.50
CA VAL A 214 17.63 -7.62 8.80
C VAL A 214 18.28 -6.25 8.62
N ASP A 215 19.12 -6.11 7.60
CA ASP A 215 19.86 -4.87 7.35
C ASP A 215 19.17 -3.96 6.33
N VAL A 216 18.40 -4.54 5.41
CA VAL A 216 17.81 -3.84 4.27
C VAL A 216 16.52 -3.13 4.66
N LEU A 217 15.62 -3.80 5.41
CA LEU A 217 14.30 -3.22 5.75
C LEU A 217 14.43 -1.96 6.63
N PRO A 218 15.24 -1.95 7.71
CA PRO A 218 15.44 -0.75 8.51
C PRO A 218 15.94 0.45 7.71
N LYS A 219 16.88 0.22 6.79
CA LYS A 219 17.48 1.29 5.97
C LYS A 219 16.52 1.85 4.94
N ILE A 220 15.68 0.99 4.32
CA ILE A 220 14.76 1.45 3.26
C ILE A 220 13.53 2.12 3.83
N PHE A 221 12.98 1.56 4.91
CA PHE A 221 11.66 1.94 5.41
C PHE A 221 11.72 2.74 6.73
N SER A 222 12.91 3.08 7.22
CA SER A 222 13.10 3.81 8.48
C SER A 222 12.38 3.17 9.67
N LEU A 223 12.38 1.84 9.73
CA LEU A 223 11.77 1.05 10.79
C LEU A 223 12.83 0.41 11.69
N GLN A 224 12.41 -0.09 12.85
CA GLN A 224 13.26 -0.79 13.79
C GLN A 224 12.82 -2.25 13.94
N LEU A 225 13.80 -3.16 14.00
CA LEU A 225 13.51 -4.54 14.37
C LEU A 225 13.63 -4.67 15.90
N PRO A 226 12.66 -5.33 16.56
CA PRO A 226 12.81 -5.70 17.97
C PRO A 226 14.08 -6.51 18.20
N GLN A 227 14.76 -6.25 19.29
CA GLN A 227 16.05 -6.89 19.59
C GLN A 227 15.99 -8.42 19.55
N ALA A 228 14.90 -9.01 20.05
CA ALA A 228 14.71 -10.46 20.03
C ALA A 228 14.63 -11.02 18.60
N LEU A 229 13.89 -10.33 17.70
CA LEU A 229 13.78 -10.71 16.30
C LEU A 229 15.12 -10.56 15.59
N GLU A 230 15.80 -9.43 15.78
CA GLU A 230 17.11 -9.18 15.17
C GLU A 230 18.14 -10.24 15.59
N GLN A 231 18.23 -10.54 16.89
CA GLN A 231 19.14 -11.56 17.41
C GLN A 231 18.83 -12.95 16.87
N ALA A 232 17.54 -13.31 16.74
CA ALA A 232 17.15 -14.60 16.18
C ALA A 232 17.55 -14.71 14.71
N LEU A 233 17.27 -13.67 13.91
CA LEU A 233 17.63 -13.64 12.49
C LEU A 233 19.15 -13.63 12.23
N ARG A 234 19.93 -12.94 13.06
CA ARG A 234 21.39 -12.92 12.95
C ARG A 234 22.06 -14.26 13.29
N LYS A 235 21.37 -15.16 13.97
CA LYS A 235 21.83 -16.55 14.22
C LYS A 235 21.58 -17.48 13.04
N CYS A 236 20.67 -17.14 12.14
CA CYS A 236 20.33 -17.94 10.97
C CYS A 236 21.52 -18.06 10.02
N LYS A 237 21.69 -19.22 9.42
CA LYS A 237 22.74 -19.51 8.44
C LYS A 237 22.21 -19.62 7.02
N THR A 238 20.88 -19.81 6.88
CA THR A 238 20.21 -19.93 5.58
C THR A 238 18.95 -19.05 5.54
N ASN A 239 18.44 -18.79 4.34
CA ASN A 239 17.19 -18.05 4.17
C ASN A 239 15.99 -18.87 4.66
N GLU A 240 16.05 -20.18 4.60
CA GLU A 240 14.99 -21.07 5.12
C GLU A 240 14.86 -20.93 6.64
N GLU A 241 15.98 -20.86 7.35
CA GLU A 241 15.99 -20.58 8.79
C GLU A 241 15.42 -19.19 9.10
N ALA A 242 15.83 -18.17 8.33
CA ALA A 242 15.33 -16.81 8.48
C ALA A 242 13.81 -16.73 8.18
N ALA A 243 13.34 -17.45 7.16
CA ALA A 243 11.92 -17.54 6.83
C ALA A 243 11.10 -18.22 7.95
N ALA A 244 11.65 -19.26 8.59
CA ALA A 244 11.00 -19.91 9.73
C ALA A 244 10.84 -18.92 10.90
N VAL A 245 11.91 -18.22 11.28
CA VAL A 245 11.88 -17.17 12.33
C VAL A 245 10.89 -16.07 11.98
N GLY A 246 10.91 -15.57 10.73
CA GLY A 246 10.00 -14.52 10.27
C GLY A 246 8.53 -14.98 10.25
N THR A 247 8.27 -16.26 9.94
CA THR A 247 6.93 -16.85 9.97
C THR A 247 6.39 -16.90 11.40
N GLU A 248 7.18 -17.42 12.35
CA GLU A 248 6.78 -17.49 13.76
C GLU A 248 6.51 -16.09 14.33
N TRP A 249 7.37 -15.13 14.02
CA TRP A 249 7.18 -13.74 14.43
C TRP A 249 5.88 -13.14 13.88
N ALA A 250 5.61 -13.32 12.59
CA ALA A 250 4.40 -12.81 11.96
C ALA A 250 3.12 -13.45 12.51
N ILE A 251 3.16 -14.76 12.86
CA ILE A 251 2.04 -15.44 13.53
C ILE A 251 1.77 -14.82 14.91
N MET A 252 2.82 -14.58 15.68
CA MET A 252 2.72 -13.95 17.00
C MET A 252 2.13 -12.52 16.88
N GLN A 253 2.67 -11.71 15.97
CA GLN A 253 2.15 -10.36 15.69
C GLN A 253 0.66 -10.39 15.32
N ALA A 254 0.28 -11.25 14.38
CA ALA A 254 -1.08 -11.34 13.89
C ALA A 254 -2.06 -11.73 14.99
N LYS A 255 -1.72 -12.74 15.80
CA LYS A 255 -2.57 -13.17 16.92
C LYS A 255 -2.78 -12.08 17.96
N GLU A 256 -1.72 -11.33 18.30
CA GLU A 256 -1.83 -10.21 19.24
C GLU A 256 -2.68 -9.07 18.66
N LEU A 257 -2.47 -8.69 17.38
CA LEU A 257 -3.28 -7.67 16.70
C LEU A 257 -4.77 -8.07 16.66
N MET A 258 -5.08 -9.32 16.34
CA MET A 258 -6.45 -9.83 16.34
C MET A 258 -7.07 -9.80 17.74
N ALA A 259 -6.32 -10.14 18.79
CA ALA A 259 -6.78 -10.06 20.18
C ALA A 259 -7.10 -8.61 20.62
N HIS A 260 -6.49 -7.60 19.94
CA HIS A 260 -6.79 -6.19 20.14
C HIS A 260 -7.87 -5.64 19.18
N ASN A 261 -8.61 -6.53 18.49
CA ASN A 261 -9.73 -6.19 17.63
C ASN A 261 -9.37 -5.17 16.52
N VAL A 262 -8.23 -5.35 15.86
CA VAL A 262 -7.90 -4.58 14.66
C VAL A 262 -8.94 -4.83 13.55
N PRO A 263 -9.24 -3.85 12.68
CA PRO A 263 -10.32 -3.98 11.70
C PRO A 263 -10.10 -5.10 10.68
N SER A 264 -8.86 -5.38 10.32
CA SER A 264 -8.41 -6.41 9.39
C SER A 264 -6.90 -6.53 9.46
N LEU A 265 -6.30 -7.55 8.85
CA LEU A 265 -4.86 -7.68 8.65
C LEU A 265 -4.54 -7.54 7.16
N HIS A 266 -3.59 -6.66 6.81
CA HIS A 266 -3.08 -6.54 5.45
C HIS A 266 -1.74 -7.27 5.33
N TRP A 267 -1.67 -8.27 4.43
CA TRP A 267 -0.49 -9.09 4.21
C TRP A 267 0.31 -8.59 2.99
N PHE A 268 1.56 -8.20 3.22
CA PHE A 268 2.49 -7.93 2.13
C PHE A 268 3.04 -9.26 1.58
N THR A 269 2.54 -9.68 0.42
CA THR A 269 3.02 -10.86 -0.28
C THR A 269 4.01 -10.46 -1.38
N TYR A 270 4.94 -11.34 -1.66
CA TYR A 270 5.73 -11.29 -2.89
C TYR A 270 5.17 -12.27 -3.92
N SER A 271 5.95 -12.54 -4.99
CA SER A 271 5.59 -13.52 -6.02
C SER A 271 5.47 -14.96 -5.51
N ASP A 272 6.01 -15.27 -4.33
CA ASP A 272 5.85 -16.56 -3.65
C ASP A 272 4.96 -16.37 -2.41
N PRO A 273 3.74 -16.92 -2.38
CA PRO A 273 2.83 -16.79 -1.26
C PRO A 273 3.04 -17.84 -0.15
N ALA A 274 3.97 -18.78 -0.30
CA ALA A 274 4.10 -19.95 0.58
C ALA A 274 4.20 -19.58 2.06
N GLN A 275 5.00 -18.55 2.40
CA GLN A 275 5.15 -18.08 3.77
C GLN A 275 3.84 -17.49 4.32
N VAL A 276 3.12 -16.69 3.53
CA VAL A 276 1.83 -16.12 3.94
C VAL A 276 0.76 -17.21 4.10
N ILE A 277 0.76 -18.22 3.25
CA ILE A 277 -0.13 -19.39 3.38
C ILE A 277 0.12 -20.11 4.70
N GLN A 278 1.38 -20.37 5.05
CA GLN A 278 1.73 -21.02 6.32
C GLN A 278 1.27 -20.20 7.53
N ILE A 279 1.43 -18.88 7.47
CA ILE A 279 0.98 -17.97 8.53
C ILE A 279 -0.54 -17.99 8.61
N ALA A 280 -1.24 -17.84 7.50
CA ALA A 280 -2.69 -17.82 7.45
C ALA A 280 -3.33 -19.09 8.04
N LYS A 281 -2.79 -20.27 7.75
CA LYS A 281 -3.20 -21.55 8.36
C LYS A 281 -3.07 -21.59 9.89
N SER A 282 -2.21 -20.75 10.46
CA SER A 282 -1.96 -20.71 11.91
C SER A 282 -2.74 -19.61 12.62
N VAL A 283 -3.29 -18.64 11.84
CA VAL A 283 -3.96 -17.45 12.35
C VAL A 283 -5.47 -17.54 12.14
N TYR A 284 -5.91 -18.07 11.00
CA TYR A 284 -7.31 -18.28 10.61
C TYR A 284 -7.70 -19.74 10.67
#